data_e58c99cb8f465d094794066a96110852
#
_entry.id   e58c99cb8f465d094794066a96110852
#
_cell.length_a   1.000
_cell.length_b   1.000
_cell.length_c   1.000
_cell.angle_alpha   90.00
_cell.angle_beta   90.00
_cell.angle_gamma   90.00
#
_symmetry.space_group_name_H-M   'P 1'
#
loop_
_entity.id
_entity.type
_entity.pdbx_description
1 polymer ?
#
loop_
_entity_poly.entity_id
_entity_poly.type
_entity_poly.pdbx_seq_one_letter_code
_entity_poly.pdbx_strand_id
1 'polypeptide(L)'
;KEAIVVYATETTGQNGGEDDILQIAAVKMRGGKVLPDSEFTVYVETDREIPAMLGDIVHPIIEERKLHTLLSHREALTQFMQYAEGCRLLGHNADYDWHILDHNLRRYAPEYRLEQSHPDYLDSLRLVRLLHPELREHKLKYLLTALGLEGTNSHLADDDVNATRSVVTHCYGLAKVRVEQQLAFLGDARVRQRVELLRCNYGELYRAAIDRMYVRDVVISCFDGALETSAPPEAEDTED
;
A
#
# COMPACT_ATOMS: atom_id res chain seq x y z
N LYS A 1 -7.03 1.11 -16.95
CA LYS A 1 -5.89 0.83 -16.06
C LYS A 1 -6.18 1.41 -14.71
N GLU A 2 -6.27 0.56 -13.71
CA GLU A 2 -6.71 0.92 -12.38
C GLU A 2 -5.65 1.78 -11.67
N ALA A 3 -6.11 2.83 -10.99
CA ALA A 3 -5.29 3.53 -10.01
C ALA A 3 -5.27 2.73 -8.71
N ILE A 4 -4.26 2.94 -7.88
CA ILE A 4 -4.30 2.54 -6.48
C ILE A 4 -4.67 3.73 -5.61
N VAL A 5 -5.32 3.45 -4.50
CA VAL A 5 -5.57 4.39 -3.43
C VAL A 5 -4.59 4.08 -2.30
N VAL A 6 -3.63 4.97 -2.09
CA VAL A 6 -2.78 4.96 -0.88
C VAL A 6 -3.56 5.65 0.21
N TYR A 7 -3.81 4.99 1.33
CA TYR A 7 -4.61 5.54 2.42
C TYR A 7 -4.02 5.23 3.78
N ALA A 8 -4.40 6.01 4.76
CA ALA A 8 -4.12 5.81 6.18
C ALA A 8 -5.29 6.32 7.02
N THR A 9 -5.39 5.84 8.24
CA THR A 9 -6.43 6.21 9.20
C THR A 9 -5.84 6.62 10.54
N GLU A 10 -6.46 7.63 11.19
CA GLU A 10 -6.30 7.88 12.62
C GLU A 10 -7.55 7.39 13.35
N THR A 11 -7.37 6.85 14.54
CA THR A 11 -8.40 6.09 15.25
C THR A 11 -8.41 6.39 16.74
N THR A 12 -9.48 6.00 17.42
CA THR A 12 -9.59 6.16 18.89
C THR A 12 -8.69 5.22 19.68
N GLY A 13 -8.09 4.22 19.06
CA GLY A 13 -7.19 3.26 19.71
C GLY A 13 -6.56 2.30 18.72
N GLN A 14 -6.01 1.20 19.22
CA GLN A 14 -5.28 0.22 18.40
C GLN A 14 -6.05 -1.08 18.15
N ASN A 15 -7.32 -1.15 18.55
CA ASN A 15 -8.16 -2.32 18.35
C ASN A 15 -9.04 -2.14 17.11
N GLY A 16 -8.60 -2.71 15.99
CA GLY A 16 -9.32 -2.63 14.71
C GLY A 16 -10.74 -3.20 14.73
N GLY A 17 -11.10 -4.00 15.73
CA GLY A 17 -12.45 -4.57 15.90
C GLY A 17 -13.37 -3.75 16.81
N GLU A 18 -12.91 -2.67 17.43
CA GLU A 18 -13.69 -1.90 18.41
C GLU A 18 -13.60 -0.39 18.23
N ASP A 19 -12.48 0.11 17.70
CA ASP A 19 -12.18 1.53 17.63
C ASP A 19 -12.89 2.24 16.48
N ASP A 20 -13.06 3.54 16.65
CA ASP A 20 -13.65 4.41 15.65
C ASP A 20 -12.57 5.11 14.84
N ILE A 21 -12.83 5.32 13.56
CA ILE A 21 -12.00 6.15 12.69
C ILE A 21 -12.24 7.62 13.01
N LEU A 22 -11.16 8.39 13.15
CA LEU A 22 -11.16 9.83 13.43
C LEU A 22 -10.76 10.67 12.21
N GLN A 23 -9.90 10.10 11.34
CA GLN A 23 -9.46 10.72 10.10
C GLN A 23 -9.23 9.63 9.07
N ILE A 24 -9.61 9.91 7.83
CA ILE A 24 -9.19 9.12 6.66
C ILE A 24 -8.49 10.08 5.71
N ALA A 25 -7.27 9.76 5.34
CA ALA A 25 -6.55 10.45 4.28
C ALA A 25 -6.20 9.47 3.17
N ALA A 26 -6.17 9.95 1.93
CA ALA A 26 -5.82 9.12 0.79
C ALA A 26 -5.33 9.95 -0.39
N VAL A 27 -4.64 9.27 -1.32
CA VAL A 27 -4.25 9.81 -2.61
C VAL A 27 -4.28 8.71 -3.66
N LYS A 28 -4.63 9.06 -4.89
CA LYS A 28 -4.58 8.10 -6.00
C LYS A 28 -3.23 8.15 -6.70
N MET A 29 -2.69 6.98 -7.01
CA MET A 29 -1.44 6.82 -7.74
C MET A 29 -1.63 5.95 -8.97
N ARG A 30 -0.86 6.27 -10.02
CA ARG A 30 -0.73 5.45 -11.24
C ARG A 30 0.66 5.60 -11.82
N GLY A 31 1.29 4.48 -12.20
CA GLY A 31 2.63 4.53 -12.79
C GLY A 31 3.70 5.13 -11.86
N GLY A 32 3.60 4.95 -10.55
CA GLY A 32 4.51 5.52 -9.56
C GLY A 32 4.34 7.01 -9.31
N LYS A 33 3.29 7.62 -9.85
CA LYS A 33 3.02 9.06 -9.73
C LYS A 33 1.65 9.30 -9.11
N VAL A 34 1.56 10.32 -8.30
CA VAL A 34 0.30 10.82 -7.76
C VAL A 34 -0.53 11.42 -8.92
N LEU A 35 -1.81 11.09 -8.95
CA LEU A 35 -2.74 11.72 -9.90
C LEU A 35 -3.05 13.14 -9.44
N PRO A 36 -3.10 14.12 -10.36
CA PRO A 36 -3.51 15.49 -10.03
C PRO A 36 -4.88 15.52 -9.35
N ASP A 37 -5.05 16.42 -8.39
CA ASP A 37 -6.32 16.69 -7.69
C ASP A 37 -6.97 15.43 -7.10
N SER A 38 -6.16 14.46 -6.71
CA SER A 38 -6.64 13.17 -6.15
C SER A 38 -6.51 13.09 -4.63
N GLU A 39 -6.10 14.14 -3.97
CA GLU A 39 -6.02 14.18 -2.52
C GLU A 39 -7.41 14.07 -1.88
N PHE A 40 -7.51 13.28 -0.84
CA PHE A 40 -8.72 13.06 -0.07
C PHE A 40 -8.38 13.11 1.41
N THR A 41 -9.10 13.94 2.17
CA THR A 41 -8.97 13.97 3.63
C THR A 41 -10.32 14.32 4.24
N VAL A 42 -10.77 13.53 5.19
CA VAL A 42 -11.97 13.77 5.99
C VAL A 42 -11.69 13.53 7.47
N TYR A 43 -12.34 14.31 8.30
CA TYR A 43 -12.32 14.19 9.76
C TYR A 43 -13.68 13.73 10.24
N VAL A 44 -13.69 12.80 11.19
CA VAL A 44 -14.88 12.06 11.61
C VAL A 44 -15.23 12.43 13.06
N GLU A 45 -16.51 12.71 13.32
CA GLU A 45 -17.03 12.88 14.68
C GLU A 45 -17.00 11.52 15.43
N THR A 46 -16.89 11.56 16.74
CA THR A 46 -17.03 10.39 17.61
C THR A 46 -17.52 10.80 18.98
N ASP A 47 -18.34 9.94 19.57
CA ASP A 47 -18.76 10.03 20.97
C ASP A 47 -17.80 9.28 21.90
N ARG A 48 -16.80 8.61 21.35
CA ARG A 48 -15.80 7.89 22.14
C ARG A 48 -14.73 8.84 22.68
N GLU A 49 -14.17 8.48 23.81
CA GLU A 49 -12.99 9.14 24.33
C GLU A 49 -11.81 8.94 23.42
N ILE A 50 -11.15 10.03 23.05
CA ILE A 50 -9.91 10.00 22.28
C ILE A 50 -8.75 10.00 23.27
N PRO A 51 -7.87 9.00 23.24
CA PRO A 51 -6.70 8.97 24.12
C PRO A 51 -5.86 10.23 23.96
N ALA A 52 -5.59 10.90 25.07
CA ALA A 52 -4.79 12.14 25.05
C ALA A 52 -3.34 11.91 24.59
N MET A 53 -2.85 10.69 24.74
CA MET A 53 -1.46 10.31 24.44
C MET A 53 -1.42 9.14 23.45
N LEU A 54 -0.48 9.20 22.53
CA LEU A 54 -0.05 8.12 21.66
C LEU A 54 1.37 7.71 22.07
N GLY A 55 1.46 6.69 22.94
CA GLY A 55 2.74 6.38 23.59
C GLY A 55 3.22 7.57 24.40
N ASP A 56 4.39 8.13 24.05
CA ASP A 56 5.03 9.22 24.77
C ASP A 56 4.71 10.62 24.21
N ILE A 57 3.84 10.71 23.19
CA ILE A 57 3.47 11.98 22.56
C ILE A 57 1.99 12.32 22.76
N VAL A 58 1.67 13.61 22.77
CA VAL A 58 0.27 14.07 22.71
C VAL A 58 -0.30 13.70 21.36
N HIS A 59 -1.51 13.12 21.34
CA HIS A 59 -2.16 12.68 20.11
C HIS A 59 -2.51 13.88 19.20
N PRO A 60 -1.84 14.05 18.06
CA PRO A 60 -1.97 15.28 17.25
C PRO A 60 -3.39 15.49 16.72
N ILE A 61 -4.14 14.41 16.48
CA ILE A 61 -5.50 14.46 15.94
C ILE A 61 -6.46 15.28 16.83
N ILE A 62 -6.20 15.39 18.13
CA ILE A 62 -7.06 16.12 19.07
C ILE A 62 -7.12 17.60 18.71
N GLU A 63 -5.96 18.21 18.41
CA GLU A 63 -5.90 19.61 18.02
C GLU A 63 -6.28 19.80 16.54
N GLU A 64 -5.83 18.91 15.68
CA GLU A 64 -6.09 19.01 14.24
C GLU A 64 -7.59 18.98 13.92
N ARG A 65 -8.36 18.10 14.56
CA ARG A 65 -9.83 18.02 14.36
C ARG A 65 -10.57 19.31 14.66
N LYS A 66 -10.05 20.17 15.54
CA LYS A 66 -10.67 21.46 15.90
C LYS A 66 -10.63 22.47 14.75
N LEU A 67 -9.74 22.26 13.79
CA LEU A 67 -9.52 23.14 12.65
C LEU A 67 -10.39 22.78 11.43
N HIS A 68 -11.10 21.64 11.48
CA HIS A 68 -11.82 21.08 10.35
C HIS A 68 -13.29 20.80 10.65
N THR A 69 -14.08 20.73 9.60
CA THR A 69 -15.46 20.24 9.68
C THR A 69 -15.44 18.73 9.92
N LEU A 70 -16.14 18.28 10.94
CA LEU A 70 -16.29 16.85 11.23
C LEU A 70 -17.52 16.32 10.51
N LEU A 71 -17.37 15.17 9.88
CA LEU A 71 -18.44 14.42 9.23
C LEU A 71 -18.92 13.32 10.16
N SER A 72 -20.17 12.90 10.02
CA SER A 72 -20.61 11.64 10.62
C SER A 72 -19.82 10.46 10.03
N HIS A 73 -19.69 9.39 10.80
CA HIS A 73 -19.02 8.17 10.30
C HIS A 73 -19.59 7.71 8.97
N ARG A 74 -20.93 7.72 8.85
CA ARG A 74 -21.61 7.30 7.63
C ARG A 74 -21.22 8.15 6.43
N GLU A 75 -21.21 9.48 6.58
CA GLU A 75 -20.85 10.40 5.49
C GLU A 75 -19.39 10.23 5.08
N ALA A 76 -18.47 10.20 6.05
CA ALA A 76 -17.04 10.04 5.78
C ALA A 76 -16.73 8.72 5.07
N LEU A 77 -17.28 7.61 5.57
CA LEU A 77 -17.11 6.30 4.98
C LEU A 77 -17.73 6.20 3.59
N THR A 78 -18.92 6.76 3.39
CA THR A 78 -19.56 6.81 2.07
C THR A 78 -18.69 7.56 1.06
N GLN A 79 -18.19 8.74 1.43
CA GLN A 79 -17.31 9.54 0.57
C GLN A 79 -16.01 8.78 0.24
N PHE A 80 -15.41 8.12 1.24
CA PHE A 80 -14.20 7.33 1.01
C PHE A 80 -14.45 6.14 0.08
N MET A 81 -15.52 5.38 0.26
CA MET A 81 -15.85 4.24 -0.60
C MET A 81 -16.15 4.66 -2.04
N GLN A 82 -16.83 5.79 -2.24
CA GLN A 82 -17.05 6.37 -3.57
C GLN A 82 -15.72 6.84 -4.20
N TYR A 83 -14.85 7.47 -3.40
CA TYR A 83 -13.52 7.87 -3.85
C TYR A 83 -12.66 6.68 -4.25
N ALA A 84 -12.71 5.57 -3.50
CA ALA A 84 -11.90 4.37 -3.74
C ALA A 84 -12.49 3.42 -4.79
N GLU A 85 -13.68 3.71 -5.34
CA GLU A 85 -14.36 2.82 -6.27
C GLU A 85 -13.47 2.45 -7.48
N GLY A 86 -13.39 1.16 -7.79
CA GLY A 86 -12.60 0.61 -8.89
C GLY A 86 -11.08 0.70 -8.71
N CYS A 87 -10.59 1.08 -7.53
CA CYS A 87 -9.17 1.13 -7.21
C CYS A 87 -8.79 0.02 -6.23
N ARG A 88 -7.54 -0.43 -6.26
CA ARG A 88 -7.00 -1.25 -5.17
C ARG A 88 -6.53 -0.36 -4.02
N LEU A 89 -6.72 -0.81 -2.79
CA LEU A 89 -6.26 -0.13 -1.59
C LEU A 89 -4.82 -0.51 -1.28
N LEU A 90 -4.02 0.46 -0.85
CA LEU A 90 -2.66 0.26 -0.38
C LEU A 90 -2.43 1.05 0.90
N GLY A 91 -1.88 0.41 1.91
CA GLY A 91 -1.43 1.05 3.15
C GLY A 91 0.02 0.68 3.50
N HIS A 92 0.50 1.20 4.61
CA HIS A 92 1.76 0.77 5.23
C HIS A 92 1.46 0.04 6.53
N ASN A 93 1.67 -1.27 6.58
CA ASN A 93 1.09 -2.16 7.58
C ASN A 93 -0.45 -2.23 7.46
N ALA A 94 -0.90 -2.41 6.24
CA ALA A 94 -2.27 -2.21 5.79
C ALA A 94 -3.31 -3.11 6.46
N ASP A 95 -2.88 -4.17 7.11
CA ASP A 95 -3.76 -5.10 7.83
C ASP A 95 -4.62 -4.37 8.87
N TYR A 96 -4.02 -3.47 9.64
CA TYR A 96 -4.74 -2.68 10.62
C TYR A 96 -5.76 -1.75 9.97
N ASP A 97 -5.34 -0.94 8.99
CA ASP A 97 -6.22 0.02 8.31
C ASP A 97 -7.38 -0.67 7.58
N TRP A 98 -7.12 -1.84 7.00
CA TRP A 98 -8.17 -2.62 6.34
C TRP A 98 -9.21 -3.13 7.35
N HIS A 99 -8.77 -3.67 8.49
CA HIS A 99 -9.67 -4.21 9.51
C HIS A 99 -10.47 -3.10 10.21
N ILE A 100 -9.86 -1.97 10.54
CA ILE A 100 -10.58 -0.84 11.13
C ILE A 100 -11.60 -0.24 10.16
N LEU A 101 -11.26 -0.18 8.87
CA LEU A 101 -12.18 0.27 7.83
C LEU A 101 -13.38 -0.69 7.70
N ASP A 102 -13.13 -2.00 7.63
CA ASP A 102 -14.19 -3.01 7.56
C ASP A 102 -15.11 -2.95 8.79
N HIS A 103 -14.53 -2.85 10.00
CA HIS A 103 -15.30 -2.71 11.24
C HIS A 103 -16.20 -1.48 11.23
N ASN A 104 -15.66 -0.31 10.87
CA ASN A 104 -16.43 0.93 10.82
C ASN A 104 -17.49 0.90 9.72
N LEU A 105 -17.22 0.32 8.55
CA LEU A 105 -18.21 0.12 7.50
C LEU A 105 -19.37 -0.76 7.99
N ARG A 106 -19.09 -1.91 8.59
CA ARG A 106 -20.14 -2.80 9.12
C ARG A 106 -21.02 -2.11 10.15
N ARG A 107 -20.45 -1.21 10.95
CA ARG A 107 -21.15 -0.51 12.02
C ARG A 107 -21.96 0.70 11.51
N TYR A 108 -21.40 1.50 10.62
CA TYR A 108 -21.96 2.81 10.28
C TYR A 108 -22.47 2.94 8.85
N ALA A 109 -21.98 2.11 7.93
CA ALA A 109 -22.36 2.10 6.52
C ALA A 109 -22.44 0.67 5.96
N PRO A 110 -23.33 -0.18 6.53
CA PRO A 110 -23.38 -1.61 6.27
C PRO A 110 -23.77 -2.02 4.84
N GLU A 111 -24.21 -1.07 4.02
CA GLU A 111 -24.42 -1.26 2.58
C GLU A 111 -23.12 -1.47 1.82
N TYR A 112 -22.00 -0.97 2.32
CA TYR A 112 -20.68 -1.21 1.76
C TYR A 112 -20.08 -2.49 2.35
N ARG A 113 -19.66 -3.40 1.47
CA ARG A 113 -19.02 -4.67 1.84
C ARG A 113 -17.57 -4.64 1.36
N LEU A 114 -16.65 -4.31 2.27
CA LEU A 114 -15.23 -4.16 1.92
C LEU A 114 -14.66 -5.43 1.32
N GLU A 115 -14.99 -6.58 1.88
CA GLU A 115 -14.60 -7.90 1.39
C GLU A 115 -15.10 -8.25 -0.03
N GLN A 116 -16.13 -7.54 -0.52
CA GLN A 116 -16.66 -7.72 -1.88
C GLN A 116 -16.08 -6.72 -2.86
N SER A 117 -15.96 -5.45 -2.44
CA SER A 117 -15.44 -4.38 -3.30
C SER A 117 -13.92 -4.34 -3.33
N HIS A 118 -13.28 -4.66 -2.21
CA HIS A 118 -11.82 -4.64 -2.02
C HIS A 118 -11.39 -5.91 -1.27
N PRO A 119 -11.46 -7.10 -1.91
CA PRO A 119 -11.22 -8.38 -1.26
C PRO A 119 -9.76 -8.57 -0.82
N ASP A 120 -8.87 -7.80 -1.39
CA ASP A 120 -7.44 -7.76 -1.05
C ASP A 120 -6.95 -6.32 -0.89
N TYR A 121 -5.81 -6.18 -0.28
CA TYR A 121 -5.09 -4.91 -0.16
C TYR A 121 -3.60 -5.11 -0.43
N LEU A 122 -2.95 -4.04 -0.84
CA LEU A 122 -1.51 -3.99 -1.03
C LEU A 122 -0.86 -3.42 0.24
N ASP A 123 0.33 -3.91 0.56
CA ASP A 123 1.06 -3.47 1.75
C ASP A 123 2.49 -3.04 1.39
N SER A 124 2.76 -1.75 1.53
CA SER A 124 4.09 -1.19 1.29
C SER A 124 5.12 -1.68 2.31
N LEU A 125 4.71 -2.07 3.52
CA LEU A 125 5.60 -2.68 4.51
C LEU A 125 6.16 -4.01 3.99
N ARG A 126 5.31 -4.86 3.43
CA ARG A 126 5.73 -6.12 2.81
C ARG A 126 6.66 -5.86 1.62
N LEU A 127 6.29 -4.90 0.77
CA LEU A 127 7.07 -4.53 -0.40
C LEU A 127 8.48 -4.05 0.00
N VAL A 128 8.58 -3.16 0.97
CA VAL A 128 9.87 -2.61 1.43
C VAL A 128 10.74 -3.66 2.10
N ARG A 129 10.15 -4.59 2.86
CA ARG A 129 10.89 -5.72 3.45
C ARG A 129 11.53 -6.63 2.40
N LEU A 130 10.86 -6.80 1.25
CA LEU A 130 11.39 -7.61 0.14
C LEU A 130 12.49 -6.88 -0.63
N LEU A 131 12.38 -5.56 -0.78
CA LEU A 131 13.33 -4.76 -1.55
C LEU A 131 14.52 -4.28 -0.73
N HIS A 132 14.34 -4.11 0.58
CA HIS A 132 15.33 -3.61 1.53
C HIS A 132 15.44 -4.52 2.77
N PRO A 133 15.81 -5.80 2.60
CA PRO A 133 15.95 -6.73 3.72
C PRO A 133 17.11 -6.36 4.67
N GLU A 134 18.01 -5.50 4.23
CA GLU A 134 19.17 -5.01 5.00
C GLU A 134 18.80 -3.97 6.06
N LEU A 135 17.63 -3.35 5.95
CA LEU A 135 17.20 -2.31 6.90
C LEU A 135 16.80 -2.93 8.24
N ARG A 136 17.20 -2.27 9.32
CA ARG A 136 16.93 -2.71 10.69
C ARG A 136 15.46 -2.58 11.09
N GLU A 137 14.79 -1.55 10.57
CA GLU A 137 13.40 -1.23 10.83
C GLU A 137 12.70 -0.85 9.53
N HIS A 138 11.38 -1.02 9.51
CA HIS A 138 10.55 -0.71 8.34
C HIS A 138 9.36 0.20 8.70
N LYS A 139 9.44 0.93 9.82
CA LYS A 139 8.47 1.97 10.17
C LYS A 139 8.67 3.18 9.26
N LEU A 140 7.59 3.87 8.89
CA LEU A 140 7.63 5.02 7.97
C LEU A 140 8.70 6.05 8.36
N LYS A 141 8.72 6.49 9.62
CA LYS A 141 9.70 7.46 10.12
C LYS A 141 11.15 7.02 9.88
N TYR A 142 11.46 5.75 10.11
CA TYR A 142 12.80 5.21 9.87
C TYR A 142 13.10 5.14 8.37
N LEU A 143 12.13 4.69 7.56
CA LEU A 143 12.29 4.56 6.11
C LEU A 143 12.56 5.91 5.43
N LEU A 144 11.84 6.97 5.82
CA LEU A 144 12.05 8.31 5.28
C LEU A 144 13.51 8.74 5.48
N THR A 145 14.05 8.54 6.69
CA THR A 145 15.44 8.89 7.01
C THR A 145 16.43 7.96 6.32
N ALA A 146 16.24 6.65 6.44
CA ALA A 146 17.20 5.65 5.94
C ALA A 146 17.32 5.63 4.41
N LEU A 147 16.23 5.94 3.70
CA LEU A 147 16.18 5.97 2.25
C LEU A 147 16.30 7.39 1.67
N GLY A 148 16.44 8.43 2.52
CA GLY A 148 16.55 9.83 2.08
C GLY A 148 15.29 10.32 1.35
N LEU A 149 14.09 9.92 1.82
CA LEU A 149 12.83 10.26 1.21
C LEU A 149 12.20 11.50 1.83
N GLU A 150 11.44 12.23 1.03
CA GLU A 150 10.63 13.35 1.51
C GLU A 150 9.37 12.86 2.22
N GLY A 151 8.98 13.59 3.26
CA GLY A 151 7.77 13.34 4.04
C GLY A 151 8.00 13.48 5.53
N THR A 152 6.91 13.46 6.27
CA THR A 152 6.85 13.45 7.72
C THR A 152 5.99 12.29 8.18
N ASN A 153 6.21 11.84 9.40
CA ASN A 153 5.32 10.88 10.07
C ASN A 153 4.95 11.52 11.41
N SER A 154 3.92 12.36 11.38
CA SER A 154 3.46 13.15 12.52
C SER A 154 2.34 12.48 13.31
N HIS A 155 1.91 11.29 12.89
CA HIS A 155 0.69 10.63 13.37
C HIS A 155 -0.58 11.44 13.04
N LEU A 156 -0.60 12.01 11.84
CA LEU A 156 -1.79 12.45 11.11
C LEU A 156 -1.88 11.64 9.84
N ALA A 157 -3.08 11.22 9.45
CA ALA A 157 -3.25 10.28 8.34
C ALA A 157 -2.75 10.85 7.00
N ASP A 158 -2.87 12.14 6.76
CA ASP A 158 -2.35 12.79 5.55
C ASP A 158 -0.83 12.79 5.48
N ASP A 159 -0.13 12.99 6.60
CA ASP A 159 1.33 12.86 6.66
C ASP A 159 1.77 11.41 6.44
N ASP A 160 1.05 10.44 7.01
CA ASP A 160 1.33 9.03 6.83
C ASP A 160 1.07 8.56 5.38
N VAL A 161 0.04 9.10 4.72
CA VAL A 161 -0.20 8.90 3.28
C VAL A 161 0.94 9.49 2.46
N ASN A 162 1.39 10.71 2.78
CA ASN A 162 2.51 11.35 2.09
C ASN A 162 3.83 10.57 2.25
N ALA A 163 4.10 10.07 3.45
CA ALA A 163 5.25 9.20 3.71
C ALA A 163 5.14 7.88 2.94
N THR A 164 3.98 7.23 2.99
CA THR A 164 3.72 5.96 2.31
C THR A 164 3.87 6.09 0.79
N ARG A 165 3.32 7.15 0.17
CA ARG A 165 3.48 7.37 -1.28
C ARG A 165 4.94 7.56 -1.68
N SER A 166 5.75 8.24 -0.84
CA SER A 166 7.18 8.40 -1.10
C SER A 166 7.91 7.06 -1.06
N VAL A 167 7.60 6.21 -0.08
CA VAL A 167 8.12 4.84 0.01
C VAL A 167 7.69 4.01 -1.20
N VAL A 168 6.42 4.06 -1.58
CA VAL A 168 5.89 3.33 -2.75
C VAL A 168 6.57 3.77 -4.04
N THR A 169 6.74 5.07 -4.26
CA THR A 169 7.42 5.61 -5.44
C THR A 169 8.88 5.14 -5.52
N HIS A 170 9.59 5.16 -4.38
CA HIS A 170 10.96 4.64 -4.27
C HIS A 170 11.01 3.14 -4.61
N CYS A 171 10.16 2.35 -3.96
CA CYS A 171 10.08 0.91 -4.18
C CYS A 171 9.74 0.56 -5.64
N TYR A 172 8.85 1.33 -6.26
CA TYR A 172 8.54 1.17 -7.68
C TYR A 172 9.77 1.35 -8.56
N GLY A 173 10.48 2.46 -8.40
CA GLY A 173 11.69 2.73 -9.17
C GLY A 173 12.71 1.60 -9.04
N LEU A 174 12.95 1.14 -7.80
CA LEU A 174 13.88 0.05 -7.52
C LEU A 174 13.40 -1.28 -8.09
N ALA A 175 12.12 -1.61 -7.93
CA ALA A 175 11.54 -2.85 -8.45
C ALA A 175 11.57 -2.88 -9.99
N LYS A 176 11.27 -1.76 -10.64
CA LYS A 176 11.36 -1.63 -12.10
C LYS A 176 12.76 -1.95 -12.61
N VAL A 177 13.78 -1.33 -12.02
CA VAL A 177 15.18 -1.61 -12.39
C VAL A 177 15.54 -3.07 -12.18
N ARG A 178 15.16 -3.67 -11.05
CA ARG A 178 15.43 -5.08 -10.76
C ARG A 178 14.71 -6.02 -11.71
N VAL A 179 13.46 -5.74 -12.07
CA VAL A 179 12.69 -6.52 -13.04
C VAL A 179 13.32 -6.41 -14.43
N GLU A 180 13.69 -5.21 -14.88
CA GLU A 180 14.36 -4.99 -16.15
C GLU A 180 15.69 -5.75 -16.22
N GLN A 181 16.50 -5.72 -15.14
CA GLN A 181 17.73 -6.48 -15.04
C GLN A 181 17.49 -7.99 -15.08
N GLN A 182 16.46 -8.49 -14.41
CA GLN A 182 16.11 -9.91 -14.42
C GLN A 182 15.58 -10.35 -15.79
N LEU A 183 14.79 -9.53 -16.47
CA LEU A 183 14.31 -9.82 -17.83
C LEU A 183 15.46 -9.87 -18.83
N ALA A 184 16.40 -8.94 -18.74
CA ALA A 184 17.62 -8.97 -19.54
C ALA A 184 18.44 -10.25 -19.29
N PHE A 185 18.55 -10.66 -18.02
CA PHE A 185 19.24 -11.87 -17.61
C PHE A 185 18.51 -13.16 -18.06
N LEU A 186 17.17 -13.18 -17.99
CA LEU A 186 16.33 -14.30 -18.44
C LEU A 186 16.24 -14.41 -19.97
N GLY A 187 16.71 -13.41 -20.71
CA GLY A 187 16.86 -13.48 -22.16
C GLY A 187 17.90 -14.51 -22.61
N ASP A 188 18.85 -14.89 -21.74
CA ASP A 188 19.81 -15.95 -21.99
C ASP A 188 19.18 -17.33 -21.68
N ALA A 189 19.06 -18.18 -22.71
CA ALA A 189 18.50 -19.53 -22.60
C ALA A 189 19.25 -20.41 -21.57
N ARG A 190 20.55 -20.22 -21.41
CA ARG A 190 21.38 -20.97 -20.44
C ARG A 190 21.01 -20.61 -19.00
N VAL A 191 20.69 -19.34 -18.76
CA VAL A 191 20.26 -18.86 -17.47
C VAL A 191 18.86 -19.35 -17.13
N ARG A 192 17.94 -19.35 -18.11
CA ARG A 192 16.59 -19.92 -17.94
C ARG A 192 16.65 -21.39 -17.50
N GLN A 193 17.44 -22.19 -18.19
CA GLN A 193 17.60 -23.61 -17.88
C GLN A 193 18.19 -23.82 -16.47
N ARG A 194 19.13 -22.98 -16.05
CA ARG A 194 19.74 -23.05 -14.72
C ARG A 194 18.80 -22.61 -13.60
N VAL A 195 17.99 -21.60 -13.85
CA VAL A 195 16.93 -21.14 -12.93
C VAL A 195 15.87 -22.23 -12.78
N GLU A 196 15.49 -22.92 -13.83
CA GLU A 196 14.50 -24.00 -13.81
C GLU A 196 15.02 -25.22 -13.03
N LEU A 197 16.28 -25.60 -13.23
CA LEU A 197 16.96 -26.66 -12.45
C LEU A 197 17.05 -26.30 -10.95
N LEU A 198 17.29 -25.04 -10.62
CA LEU A 198 17.32 -24.56 -9.24
C LEU A 198 15.92 -24.49 -8.62
N ARG A 199 14.89 -24.22 -9.41
CA ARG A 199 13.48 -24.26 -8.99
C ARG A 199 13.03 -25.65 -8.55
N CYS A 200 13.49 -26.68 -9.26
CA CYS A 200 13.13 -28.07 -8.96
C CYS A 200 13.78 -28.63 -7.69
N ASN A 201 14.86 -28.04 -7.21
CA ASN A 201 15.69 -28.66 -6.17
C ASN A 201 15.72 -27.96 -4.81
N TYR A 202 15.18 -26.73 -4.68
CA TYR A 202 15.35 -25.94 -3.45
C TYR A 202 14.10 -25.13 -3.06
N GLY A 203 13.43 -25.52 -1.98
CA GLY A 203 12.24 -24.86 -1.45
C GLY A 203 12.43 -23.39 -1.07
N GLU A 204 13.65 -22.97 -0.68
CA GLU A 204 13.98 -21.57 -0.37
C GLU A 204 14.00 -20.69 -1.63
N LEU A 205 14.49 -21.25 -2.76
CA LEU A 205 14.49 -20.55 -4.04
C LEU A 205 13.06 -20.40 -4.61
N TYR A 206 12.17 -21.36 -4.32
CA TYR A 206 10.76 -21.25 -4.67
C TYR A 206 10.08 -20.13 -3.90
N ARG A 207 10.38 -19.98 -2.61
CA ARG A 207 9.86 -18.89 -1.78
C ARG A 207 10.35 -17.53 -2.27
N ALA A 208 11.65 -17.42 -2.60
CA ALA A 208 12.20 -16.21 -3.19
C ALA A 208 11.61 -15.88 -4.58
N ALA A 209 11.19 -16.88 -5.35
CA ALA A 209 10.49 -16.68 -6.62
C ALA A 209 9.06 -16.16 -6.40
N ILE A 210 8.33 -16.70 -5.40
CA ILE A 210 7.00 -16.18 -5.01
C ILE A 210 7.09 -14.73 -4.53
N ASP A 211 8.10 -14.39 -3.74
CA ASP A 211 8.31 -13.02 -3.26
C ASP A 211 8.62 -12.06 -4.42
N ARG A 212 9.38 -12.51 -5.42
CA ARG A 212 9.62 -11.73 -6.65
C ARG A 212 8.36 -11.56 -7.49
N MET A 213 7.52 -12.60 -7.58
CA MET A 213 6.21 -12.51 -8.23
C MET A 213 5.32 -11.51 -7.51
N TYR A 214 5.30 -11.51 -6.19
CA TYR A 214 4.55 -10.53 -5.41
C TYR A 214 5.03 -9.09 -5.70
N VAL A 215 6.34 -8.84 -5.68
CA VAL A 215 6.90 -7.53 -6.04
C VAL A 215 6.49 -7.14 -7.47
N ARG A 216 6.59 -8.07 -8.42
CA ARG A 216 6.13 -7.87 -9.80
C ARG A 216 4.65 -7.54 -9.86
N ASP A 217 3.81 -8.30 -9.16
CA ASP A 217 2.36 -8.12 -9.17
C ASP A 217 1.96 -6.79 -8.51
N VAL A 218 2.63 -6.39 -7.42
CA VAL A 218 2.44 -5.07 -6.82
C VAL A 218 2.86 -3.98 -7.80
N VAL A 219 4.01 -4.10 -8.44
CA VAL A 219 4.50 -3.15 -9.44
C VAL A 219 3.53 -3.06 -10.62
N ILE A 220 3.09 -4.18 -11.17
CA ILE A 220 2.14 -4.22 -12.30
C ILE A 220 0.78 -3.65 -11.88
N SER A 221 0.26 -4.07 -10.73
CA SER A 221 -1.03 -3.60 -10.22
C SER A 221 -1.05 -2.11 -9.90
N CYS A 222 0.06 -1.62 -9.32
CA CYS A 222 0.16 -0.22 -8.93
C CYS A 222 0.53 0.70 -10.08
N PHE A 223 1.25 0.21 -11.09
CA PHE A 223 2.08 1.06 -11.91
C PHE A 223 2.00 0.77 -13.40
N ASP A 224 0.90 0.41 -13.91
CA ASP A 224 0.69 0.39 -15.32
C ASP A 224 1.64 -0.46 -16.19
N GLY A 225 1.09 -1.34 -16.94
CA GLY A 225 1.56 -2.27 -17.97
C GLY A 225 2.82 -2.03 -18.80
N ALA A 226 3.72 -1.12 -18.39
CA ALA A 226 5.00 -0.95 -19.08
C ALA A 226 5.92 -2.19 -18.96
N LEU A 227 5.60 -3.11 -18.04
CA LEU A 227 6.31 -4.38 -17.88
C LEU A 227 5.66 -5.54 -18.63
N GLU A 228 4.45 -5.37 -19.16
CA GLU A 228 3.74 -6.41 -19.94
C GLU A 228 4.29 -6.58 -21.35
N THR A 229 5.01 -5.59 -21.87
CA THR A 229 5.51 -5.61 -23.25
C THR A 229 6.75 -6.48 -23.45
N SER A 230 7.25 -7.13 -22.42
CA SER A 230 8.40 -8.02 -22.48
C SER A 230 8.06 -9.47 -22.11
N ALA A 231 6.90 -9.97 -22.53
CA ALA A 231 6.74 -11.40 -22.64
C ALA A 231 7.88 -11.91 -23.56
N PRO A 232 8.66 -12.93 -23.13
CA PRO A 232 9.64 -13.51 -24.04
C PRO A 232 8.92 -13.93 -25.31
N PRO A 233 9.50 -13.72 -26.50
CA PRO A 233 8.93 -14.24 -27.73
C PRO A 233 8.65 -15.73 -27.52
N GLU A 234 7.43 -16.15 -27.82
CA GLU A 234 7.08 -17.55 -27.84
C GLU A 234 8.18 -18.25 -28.67
N ALA A 235 8.78 -19.26 -28.08
CA ALA A 235 9.74 -20.07 -28.80
C ALA A 235 8.98 -20.65 -30.00
N GLU A 236 9.33 -20.21 -31.21
CA GLU A 236 8.89 -20.88 -32.40
C GLU A 236 9.36 -22.34 -32.26
N ASP A 237 8.41 -23.24 -32.11
CA ASP A 237 8.65 -24.67 -32.28
C ASP A 237 9.11 -24.86 -33.70
N THR A 238 10.41 -24.87 -33.90
CA THR A 238 10.97 -25.41 -35.13
C THR A 238 10.85 -26.92 -35.03
N GLU A 239 9.72 -27.44 -35.54
CA GLU A 239 9.64 -28.82 -36.03
C GLU A 239 10.68 -28.99 -37.15
N ASP A 240 11.68 -29.83 -36.89
CA ASP A 240 12.42 -30.61 -37.90
C ASP A 240 12.82 -31.98 -37.30
#